data_113088814f5790f4559bed89038593c8
#
_entry.id   113088814f5790f4559bed89038593c8
#
_cell.length_a   1.000
_cell.length_b   1.000
_cell.length_c   1.000
_cell.angle_alpha   90.00
_cell.angle_beta   90.00
_cell.angle_gamma   90.00
#
_symmetry.space_group_name_H-M   'P 1'
#
loop_
_entity.id
_entity.type
_entity.pdbx_description
1 polymer ?
#
loop_
_entity_poly.entity_id
_entity_poly.type
_entity_poly.pdbx_seq_one_letter_code
_entity_poly.pdbx_strand_id
1 'polypeptide(L)'
;MVKINQMKKDELFEGFYLIKSAEVRQTRAGKNYLAFVFQDETGTIEGKLWDAQPHNVESFTAGRVVHMAGRREVYNNTPQVNQLNMRLPQAGEPNNPADFKEKPPVDPKELHEYL
;
A
#
# COMPACT_ATOMS: atom_id res chain seq x y z
N MET A 1 -10.21 1.39 10.14
CA MET A 1 -9.09 1.33 9.17
C MET A 1 -8.24 2.58 9.31
N VAL A 2 -6.94 2.41 9.41
CA VAL A 2 -6.01 3.54 9.61
C VAL A 2 -5.57 4.08 8.26
N LYS A 3 -5.70 5.37 8.03
CA LYS A 3 -5.18 6.04 6.84
C LYS A 3 -3.65 6.17 6.94
N ILE A 4 -2.97 6.17 5.78
CA ILE A 4 -1.51 6.23 5.76
C ILE A 4 -0.99 7.46 6.51
N ASN A 5 -1.60 8.61 6.34
CA ASN A 5 -1.17 9.82 7.04
C ASN A 5 -1.50 9.85 8.54
N GLN A 6 -2.26 8.87 9.02
CA GLN A 6 -2.62 8.74 10.43
C GLN A 6 -1.80 7.69 11.17
N MET A 7 -0.96 6.95 10.44
CA MET A 7 -0.10 5.93 11.04
C MET A 7 0.94 6.58 11.93
N LYS A 8 1.08 6.05 13.14
CA LYS A 8 2.06 6.55 14.10
C LYS A 8 3.31 5.68 14.10
N LYS A 9 4.46 6.32 14.31
CA LYS A 9 5.74 5.64 14.37
C LYS A 9 5.72 4.52 15.42
N ASP A 10 6.25 3.36 15.06
CA ASP A 10 6.39 2.17 15.91
C ASP A 10 5.06 1.57 16.37
N GLU A 11 3.93 1.95 15.77
CA GLU A 11 2.64 1.35 16.08
C GLU A 11 2.24 0.31 15.05
N LEU A 12 1.53 -0.72 15.52
CA LEU A 12 0.88 -1.69 14.65
C LEU A 12 -0.36 -1.06 14.03
N PHE A 13 -0.63 -1.41 12.79
CA PHE A 13 -1.81 -0.96 12.07
C PHE A 13 -2.34 -2.04 11.15
N GLU A 14 -3.56 -1.88 10.70
CA GLU A 14 -4.14 -2.70 9.64
C GLU A 14 -5.14 -1.88 8.82
N GLY A 15 -5.36 -2.30 7.60
CA GLY A 15 -6.33 -1.66 6.73
C GLY A 15 -6.26 -2.18 5.31
N PHE A 16 -7.03 -1.54 4.44
CA PHE A 16 -7.03 -1.82 3.01
C PHE A 16 -6.30 -0.71 2.29
N TYR A 17 -5.43 -1.08 1.36
CA TYR A 17 -4.59 -0.14 0.63
C TYR A 17 -4.42 -0.60 -0.81
N LEU A 18 -4.16 0.34 -1.70
CA LEU A 18 -3.86 0.06 -3.10
C LEU A 18 -2.36 -0.22 -3.24
N ILE A 19 -2.02 -1.25 -4.00
CA ILE A 19 -0.63 -1.45 -4.42
C ILE A 19 -0.37 -0.50 -5.59
N LYS A 20 0.38 0.57 -5.34
CA LYS A 20 0.76 1.52 -6.39
C LYS A 20 1.83 0.94 -7.29
N SER A 21 2.81 0.25 -6.70
CA SER A 21 3.85 -0.45 -7.43
C SER A 21 4.28 -1.70 -6.71
N ALA A 22 4.75 -2.69 -7.47
CA ALA A 22 5.27 -3.94 -6.93
C ALA A 22 6.44 -4.38 -7.82
N GLU A 23 7.61 -4.58 -7.22
CA GLU A 23 8.80 -5.04 -7.94
C GLU A 23 9.42 -6.23 -7.24
N VAL A 24 9.79 -7.24 -8.03
CA VAL A 24 10.59 -8.35 -7.54
C VAL A 24 12.05 -7.93 -7.50
N ARG A 25 12.68 -8.08 -6.34
CA ARG A 25 14.10 -7.80 -6.16
C ARG A 25 14.77 -8.97 -5.47
N GLN A 26 16.09 -9.00 -5.53
CA GLN A 26 16.88 -10.04 -4.87
C GLN A 26 17.79 -9.43 -3.81
N THR A 27 17.94 -10.15 -2.70
CA THR A 27 18.94 -9.83 -1.69
C THR A 27 20.31 -10.30 -2.17
N ARG A 28 21.38 -9.90 -1.46
CA ARG A 28 22.73 -10.38 -1.75
C ARG A 28 22.86 -11.90 -1.64
N ALA A 29 22.02 -12.51 -0.80
CA ALA A 29 21.97 -13.97 -0.64
C ALA A 29 21.19 -14.67 -1.76
N GLY A 30 20.66 -13.91 -2.73
CA GLY A 30 19.91 -14.48 -3.85
C GLY A 30 18.46 -14.79 -3.56
N LYS A 31 17.93 -14.35 -2.42
CA LYS A 31 16.52 -14.54 -2.09
C LYS A 31 15.66 -13.44 -2.69
N ASN A 32 14.50 -13.83 -3.22
CA ASN A 32 13.55 -12.88 -3.78
C ASN A 32 12.75 -12.19 -2.68
N TYR A 33 12.47 -10.91 -2.89
CA TYR A 33 11.49 -10.18 -2.10
C TYR A 33 10.69 -9.25 -3.00
N LEU A 34 9.50 -8.88 -2.54
CA LEU A 34 8.67 -7.91 -3.24
C LEU A 34 8.80 -6.56 -2.54
N ALA A 35 9.16 -5.55 -3.33
CA ALA A 35 9.19 -4.17 -2.88
C ALA A 35 7.90 -3.49 -3.32
N PHE A 36 7.11 -3.02 -2.36
CA PHE A 36 5.82 -2.39 -2.62
C PHE A 36 5.83 -0.91 -2.29
N VAL A 37 5.03 -0.17 -3.04
CA VAL A 37 4.54 1.12 -2.59
C VAL A 37 3.03 0.99 -2.46
N PHE A 38 2.53 1.20 -1.25
CA PHE A 38 1.10 1.20 -0.96
C PHE A 38 0.58 2.62 -0.98
N GLN A 39 -0.69 2.76 -1.32
CA GLN A 39 -1.32 4.07 -1.45
C GLN A 39 -2.74 4.04 -0.91
N ASP A 40 -3.14 5.13 -0.28
CA ASP A 40 -4.54 5.48 -0.09
C ASP A 40 -4.73 6.94 -0.49
N GLU A 41 -5.91 7.48 -0.23
CA GLU A 41 -6.23 8.87 -0.61
C GLU A 41 -5.39 9.92 0.14
N THR A 42 -4.68 9.52 1.20
CA THR A 42 -3.91 10.44 2.05
C THR A 42 -2.41 10.43 1.78
N GLY A 43 -1.89 9.42 1.09
CA GLY A 43 -0.46 9.34 0.82
C GLY A 43 0.00 7.95 0.44
N THR A 44 1.31 7.74 0.55
CA THR A 44 1.97 6.47 0.20
C THR A 44 2.88 6.01 1.33
N ILE A 45 3.13 4.70 1.36
CA ILE A 45 4.09 4.10 2.28
C ILE A 45 4.76 2.90 1.60
N GLU A 46 6.03 2.70 1.84
CA GLU A 46 6.78 1.59 1.30
C GLU A 46 6.71 0.37 2.23
N GLY A 47 6.78 -0.83 1.64
CA GLY A 47 6.85 -2.06 2.39
C GLY A 47 7.56 -3.13 1.60
N LYS A 48 8.11 -4.13 2.30
CA LYS A 48 8.82 -5.25 1.67
C LYS A 48 8.26 -6.56 2.20
N LEU A 49 7.95 -7.46 1.28
CA LEU A 49 7.56 -8.82 1.61
C LEU A 49 8.76 -9.73 1.37
N TRP A 50 9.40 -10.13 2.48
CA TRP A 50 10.58 -10.98 2.42
C TRP A 50 10.19 -12.42 2.09
N ASP A 51 11.10 -13.17 1.48
CA ASP A 51 10.86 -14.55 1.06
C ASP A 51 9.63 -14.70 0.17
N ALA A 52 9.46 -13.76 -0.77
CA ALA A 52 8.32 -13.76 -1.66
C ALA A 52 8.24 -15.05 -2.48
N GLN A 53 7.06 -15.67 -2.46
CA GLN A 53 6.79 -16.89 -3.21
C GLN A 53 6.17 -16.54 -4.58
N PRO A 54 6.23 -17.44 -5.58
CA PRO A 54 5.62 -17.15 -6.87
C PRO A 54 4.16 -16.74 -6.80
N HIS A 55 3.37 -17.34 -5.90
CA HIS A 55 1.96 -16.96 -5.76
C HIS A 55 1.79 -15.54 -5.20
N ASN A 56 2.74 -15.03 -4.43
CA ASN A 56 2.71 -13.64 -3.96
C ASN A 56 2.91 -12.67 -5.14
N VAL A 57 3.84 -12.99 -6.04
CA VAL A 57 4.09 -12.16 -7.23
C VAL A 57 2.85 -12.10 -8.12
N GLU A 58 2.15 -13.21 -8.28
CA GLU A 58 0.94 -13.28 -9.10
C GLU A 58 -0.25 -12.57 -8.47
N SER A 59 -0.38 -12.66 -7.13
CA SER A 59 -1.54 -12.12 -6.42
C SER A 59 -1.40 -10.66 -6.06
N PHE A 60 -0.20 -10.22 -5.71
CA PHE A 60 0.03 -8.86 -5.20
C PHE A 60 0.65 -8.00 -6.28
N THR A 61 -0.16 -7.60 -7.25
CA THR A 61 0.29 -6.80 -8.39
C THR A 61 -0.15 -5.35 -8.27
N ALA A 62 0.56 -4.47 -8.95
CA ALA A 62 0.18 -3.05 -9.02
C ALA A 62 -1.25 -2.89 -9.52
N GLY A 63 -1.99 -2.00 -8.91
CA GLY A 63 -3.38 -1.74 -9.23
C GLY A 63 -4.39 -2.56 -8.43
N ARG A 64 -3.93 -3.47 -7.55
CA ARG A 64 -4.82 -4.23 -6.67
C ARG A 64 -4.96 -3.60 -5.30
N VAL A 65 -6.14 -3.71 -4.75
CA VAL A 65 -6.40 -3.41 -3.34
C VAL A 65 -6.10 -4.68 -2.53
N VAL A 66 -5.41 -4.50 -1.40
CA VAL A 66 -5.09 -5.61 -0.49
C VAL A 66 -5.38 -5.19 0.95
N HIS A 67 -5.65 -6.19 1.80
CA HIS A 67 -5.56 -6.01 3.23
C HIS A 67 -4.09 -6.10 3.63
N MET A 68 -3.64 -5.13 4.40
CA MET A 68 -2.26 -5.07 4.87
C MET A 68 -2.23 -4.76 6.34
N ALA A 69 -1.40 -5.49 7.08
CA ALA A 69 -1.12 -5.22 8.47
C ALA A 69 0.38 -5.21 8.68
N GLY A 70 0.84 -4.45 9.66
CA GLY A 70 2.25 -4.38 9.99
C GLY A 70 2.52 -3.32 11.02
N ARG A 71 3.81 -3.01 11.18
CA ARG A 71 4.28 -1.94 12.06
C ARG A 71 4.82 -0.80 11.21
N ARG A 72 4.39 0.41 11.51
CA ARG A 72 4.91 1.59 10.83
C ARG A 72 6.24 1.98 11.46
N GLU A 73 7.30 1.94 10.68
CA GLU A 73 8.64 2.33 11.11
C GLU A 73 9.21 3.40 10.18
N VAL A 74 10.31 4.01 10.60
CA VAL A 74 11.04 4.98 9.79
C VAL A 74 12.45 4.44 9.56
N TYR A 75 12.84 4.35 8.30
CA TYR A 75 14.18 3.95 7.89
C TYR A 75 14.74 4.99 6.93
N ASN A 76 15.89 5.57 7.27
CA ASN A 76 16.49 6.66 6.49
C ASN A 76 15.51 7.81 6.23
N ASN A 77 14.77 8.22 7.26
CA ASN A 77 13.73 9.26 7.20
C ASN A 77 12.56 8.93 6.28
N THR A 78 12.43 7.69 5.85
CA THR A 78 11.33 7.23 5.00
C THR A 78 10.42 6.31 5.78
N PRO A 79 9.10 6.59 5.83
CA PRO A 79 8.15 5.66 6.44
C PRO A 79 8.11 4.33 5.69
N GLN A 80 8.15 3.25 6.45
CA GLN A 80 8.09 1.89 5.90
C GLN A 80 7.22 1.00 6.78
N VAL A 81 6.67 -0.05 6.16
CA VAL A 81 5.96 -1.09 6.88
C VAL A 81 6.92 -2.22 7.18
N ASN A 82 7.09 -2.53 8.46
CA ASN A 82 7.83 -3.71 8.91
C ASN A 82 6.84 -4.79 9.37
N GLN A 83 7.28 -6.04 9.41
CA GLN A 83 6.42 -7.19 9.77
C GLN A 83 5.17 -7.27 8.88
N LEU A 84 5.37 -7.03 7.58
CA LEU A 84 4.29 -6.95 6.61
C LEU A 84 3.51 -8.25 6.48
N ASN A 85 2.19 -8.15 6.60
CA ASN A 85 1.25 -9.24 6.41
C ASN A 85 0.17 -8.79 5.44
N MET A 86 -0.05 -9.56 4.38
CA MET A 86 -0.95 -9.17 3.30
C MET A 86 -1.89 -10.31 2.92
N ARG A 87 -3.10 -9.93 2.49
CA ARG A 87 -4.04 -10.86 1.86
C ARG A 87 -4.92 -10.10 0.87
N LEU A 88 -5.51 -10.83 -0.04
CA LEU A 88 -6.49 -10.25 -0.95
C LEU A 88 -7.81 -9.97 -0.21
N PRO A 89 -8.58 -8.96 -0.65
CA PRO A 89 -9.88 -8.68 -0.06
C PRO A 89 -10.84 -9.86 -0.27
N GLN A 90 -11.70 -10.07 0.74
CA GLN A 90 -12.80 -11.02 0.65
C GLN A 90 -14.06 -10.33 0.14
N ALA A 91 -15.06 -11.11 -0.19
CA ALA A 91 -16.35 -10.57 -0.62
C ALA A 91 -16.91 -9.61 0.42
N GLY A 92 -17.35 -8.42 -0.01
CA GLY A 92 -17.87 -7.38 0.86
C GLY A 92 -16.83 -6.44 1.44
N GLU A 93 -15.53 -6.73 1.23
CA GLU A 93 -14.46 -5.86 1.67
C GLU A 93 -14.08 -4.86 0.57
N PRO A 94 -13.43 -3.73 0.93
CA PRO A 94 -12.99 -2.74 -0.07
C PRO A 94 -12.10 -3.37 -1.12
N ASN A 95 -12.44 -3.19 -2.39
CA ASN A 95 -11.68 -3.78 -3.49
C ASN A 95 -11.60 -2.88 -4.73
N ASN A 96 -12.12 -1.65 -4.65
CA ASN A 96 -12.11 -0.74 -5.79
C ASN A 96 -10.88 0.16 -5.74
N PRO A 97 -9.91 0.00 -6.68
CA PRO A 97 -8.71 0.82 -6.68
C PRO A 97 -8.96 2.32 -6.73
N ALA A 98 -10.05 2.75 -7.34
CA ALA A 98 -10.34 4.18 -7.46
C ALA A 98 -10.55 4.86 -6.11
N ASP A 99 -10.98 4.13 -5.08
CA ASP A 99 -11.20 4.68 -3.75
C ASP A 99 -9.90 4.99 -3.00
N PHE A 100 -8.77 4.50 -3.51
CA PHE A 100 -7.46 4.61 -2.86
C PHE A 100 -6.49 5.53 -3.59
N LYS A 101 -6.91 6.10 -4.72
CA LYS A 101 -6.07 7.04 -5.45
C LYS A 101 -6.11 8.40 -4.79
N GLU A 102 -4.97 9.10 -4.86
CA GLU A 102 -4.92 10.47 -4.40
C GLU A 102 -5.92 11.29 -5.20
N LYS A 103 -6.77 12.00 -4.47
CA LYS A 103 -7.70 12.91 -5.11
C LYS A 103 -6.94 14.18 -5.45
N PRO A 104 -6.98 14.64 -6.71
CA PRO A 104 -6.37 15.92 -7.06
C PRO A 104 -7.04 17.02 -6.23
N PRO A 105 -6.32 18.13 -5.96
CA PRO A 105 -6.93 19.28 -5.31
C PRO A 105 -8.18 19.65 -6.10
N VAL A 106 -9.29 19.75 -5.41
CA VAL A 106 -10.54 20.14 -6.06
C VAL A 106 -10.44 21.61 -6.38
N ASP A 107 -10.42 21.92 -7.67
CA ASP A 107 -10.52 23.29 -8.11
C ASP A 107 -12.01 23.70 -8.08
N PRO A 108 -12.39 24.68 -7.24
CA PRO A 108 -13.76 25.13 -7.20
C PRO A 108 -14.29 25.56 -8.56
N LYS A 109 -13.40 26.07 -9.40
CA LYS A 109 -13.77 26.45 -10.75
C LYS A 109 -14.19 25.26 -11.58
N GLU A 110 -13.49 24.14 -11.45
CA GLU A 110 -13.88 22.91 -12.15
C GLU A 110 -15.26 22.42 -11.72
N LEU A 111 -15.57 22.54 -10.45
CA LEU A 111 -16.88 22.18 -9.97
C LEU A 111 -17.95 23.07 -10.57
N HIS A 112 -17.66 24.33 -10.79
CA HIS A 112 -18.60 25.27 -11.36
C HIS A 112 -18.81 25.09 -12.85
N GLU A 113 -17.84 24.55 -13.53
CA GLU A 113 -17.95 24.30 -14.97
C GLU A 113 -19.02 23.29 -15.32
N TYR A 114 -19.42 22.49 -14.36
CA TYR A 114 -20.45 21.47 -14.53
C TYR A 114 -21.84 21.93 -14.10
N LEU A 115 -21.99 23.16 -13.78
CA LEU A 115 -23.27 23.72 -13.33
C LEU A 115 -24.03 24.39 -14.47
#